data_d4e0b0e407e0f8c9f3b90505a933c2f6
#
_entry.id   d4e0b0e407e0f8c9f3b90505a933c2f6
#
_cell.length_a   1.000
_cell.length_b   1.000
_cell.length_c   1.000
_cell.angle_alpha   90.00
_cell.angle_beta   90.00
_cell.angle_gamma   90.00
#
_symmetry.space_group_name_H-M   'P 1'
#
loop_
_entity.id
_entity.type
_entity.pdbx_description
1 polymer ?
#
loop_
_entity_poly.entity_id
_entity_poly.type
_entity_poly.pdbx_seq_one_letter_code
_entity_poly.pdbx_strand_id
1 'polypeptide(L)'
;MKYLFLGLLLIATVWHLIESWNDNMRRRRFTKPFLIPLILLYYLVSTSHPIWFLVLALIFSWLGDVFLMFQGNTWFTVGGCFFGVSHIFFVLTYVGRIQWSAVHLYVVIPVAIVYIAITTLIIRAVIKQTPKKMLP
;
A
#
# COMPACT_ATOMS: atom_id res chain seq x y z
N MET A 1 20.05 4.81 -16.32
CA MET A 1 18.63 5.17 -16.15
C MET A 1 18.07 4.76 -14.78
N LYS A 2 18.30 3.52 -14.27
CA LYS A 2 17.79 3.08 -12.95
C LYS A 2 18.17 4.00 -11.77
N TYR A 3 19.41 4.51 -11.72
CA TYR A 3 19.85 5.42 -10.65
C TYR A 3 19.17 6.79 -10.68
N LEU A 4 18.76 7.25 -11.86
CA LEU A 4 17.99 8.48 -12.01
C LEU A 4 16.60 8.33 -11.39
N PHE A 5 15.89 7.22 -11.68
CA PHE A 5 14.58 6.96 -11.06
C PHE A 5 14.68 6.71 -9.56
N LEU A 6 15.78 6.08 -9.09
CA LEU A 6 16.03 5.94 -7.66
C LEU A 6 16.24 7.30 -7.00
N GLY A 7 17.03 8.20 -7.61
CA GLY A 7 17.23 9.55 -7.11
C GLY A 7 15.93 10.35 -7.05
N LEU A 8 15.11 10.30 -8.10
CA LEU A 8 13.79 10.94 -8.13
C LEU A 8 12.86 10.38 -7.05
N LEU A 9 12.87 9.06 -6.84
CA LEU A 9 12.07 8.41 -5.79
C LEU A 9 12.51 8.89 -4.40
N LEU A 10 13.81 8.96 -4.12
CA LEU A 10 14.33 9.46 -2.86
C LEU A 10 13.94 10.92 -2.62
N ILE A 11 14.10 11.79 -3.63
CA ILE A 11 13.70 13.20 -3.55
C ILE A 11 12.20 13.33 -3.29
N ALA A 12 11.36 12.58 -4.03
CA ALA A 12 9.91 12.61 -3.85
C ALA A 12 9.51 12.08 -2.46
N THR A 13 10.18 11.06 -1.95
CA THR A 13 9.94 10.51 -0.61
C THR A 13 10.31 11.51 0.48
N VAL A 14 11.48 12.13 0.39
CA VAL A 14 11.92 13.17 1.35
C VAL A 14 10.96 14.35 1.32
N TRP A 15 10.58 14.83 0.12
CA TRP A 15 9.60 15.91 0.00
C TRP A 15 8.26 15.54 0.64
N HIS A 16 7.75 14.32 0.37
CA HIS A 16 6.51 13.83 1.00
C HIS A 16 6.63 13.78 2.53
N LEU A 17 7.77 13.36 3.08
CA LEU A 17 8.03 13.33 4.52
C LEU A 17 8.03 14.73 5.11
N ILE A 18 8.67 15.71 4.47
CA ILE A 18 8.71 17.11 4.91
C ILE A 18 7.28 17.70 4.94
N GLU A 19 6.50 17.49 3.87
CA GLU A 19 5.11 17.97 3.83
C GLU A 19 4.20 17.25 4.85
N SER A 20 4.50 15.99 5.15
CA SER A 20 3.82 15.23 6.21
C SER A 20 4.16 15.75 7.61
N TRP A 21 5.41 16.17 7.84
CA TRP A 21 5.85 16.74 9.09
C TRP A 21 5.25 18.13 9.34
N ASN A 22 5.14 18.94 8.30
CA ASN A 22 4.56 20.29 8.35
C ASN A 22 3.02 20.31 8.41
N ASP A 23 2.39 19.14 8.54
CA ASP A 23 0.92 18.94 8.64
C ASP A 23 0.10 19.57 7.50
N ASN A 24 0.74 19.76 6.34
CA ASN A 24 0.16 20.39 5.16
C ASN A 24 -0.73 19.40 4.40
N MET A 25 -1.95 19.16 4.94
CA MET A 25 -2.93 18.18 4.44
C MET A 25 -3.19 18.30 2.94
N ARG A 26 -3.22 19.52 2.38
CA ARG A 26 -3.48 19.74 0.95
C ARG A 26 -2.31 19.26 0.09
N ARG A 27 -1.07 19.62 0.41
CA ARG A 27 0.13 19.24 -0.34
C ARG A 27 0.45 17.75 -0.19
N ARG A 28 0.26 17.20 1.00
CA ARG A 28 0.41 15.76 1.28
C ARG A 28 -0.50 14.89 0.42
N ARG A 29 -1.73 15.34 0.15
CA ARG A 29 -2.66 14.64 -0.76
C ARG A 29 -2.12 14.58 -2.19
N PHE A 30 -1.46 15.64 -2.67
CA PHE A 30 -0.91 15.66 -4.03
C PHE A 30 0.40 14.89 -4.18
N THR A 31 1.29 14.90 -3.19
CA THR A 31 2.59 14.21 -3.27
C THR A 31 2.47 12.70 -3.18
N LYS A 32 1.49 12.19 -2.42
CA LYS A 32 1.28 10.76 -2.18
C LYS A 32 1.10 9.93 -3.46
N PRO A 33 0.22 10.31 -4.43
CA PRO A 33 0.00 9.52 -5.63
C PRO A 33 1.19 9.45 -6.59
N PHE A 34 2.19 10.32 -6.46
CA PHE A 34 3.39 10.29 -7.31
C PHE A 34 4.42 9.23 -6.89
N LEU A 35 4.38 8.76 -5.64
CA LEU A 35 5.34 7.79 -5.13
C LEU A 35 5.20 6.43 -5.82
N ILE A 36 3.98 5.93 -5.97
CA ILE A 36 3.73 4.61 -6.56
C ILE A 36 4.13 4.55 -8.04
N PRO A 37 3.79 5.52 -8.90
CA PRO A 37 4.29 5.56 -10.29
C PRO A 37 5.81 5.58 -10.38
N LEU A 38 6.50 6.31 -9.50
CA LEU A 38 7.97 6.33 -9.47
C LEU A 38 8.55 4.96 -9.08
N ILE A 39 7.93 4.27 -8.10
CA ILE A 39 8.29 2.90 -7.73
C ILE A 39 8.07 1.96 -8.91
N LEU A 40 6.94 2.08 -9.60
CA LEU A 40 6.61 1.26 -10.77
C LEU A 40 7.62 1.48 -11.90
N LEU A 41 7.95 2.73 -12.23
CA LEU A 41 8.95 3.06 -13.25
C LEU A 41 10.34 2.53 -12.85
N TYR A 42 10.75 2.73 -11.61
CA TYR A 42 12.01 2.16 -11.10
C TYR A 42 12.03 0.65 -11.25
N TYR A 43 10.95 -0.03 -10.89
CA TYR A 43 10.84 -1.49 -11.01
C TYR A 43 10.97 -1.94 -12.47
N LEU A 44 10.22 -1.32 -13.39
CA LEU A 44 10.24 -1.67 -14.82
C LEU A 44 11.62 -1.46 -15.46
N VAL A 45 12.32 -0.38 -15.09
CA VAL A 45 13.67 -0.09 -15.61
C VAL A 45 14.75 -0.97 -14.97
N SER A 46 14.51 -1.47 -13.74
CA SER A 46 15.49 -2.27 -13.01
C SER A 46 15.38 -3.77 -13.28
N THR A 47 14.27 -4.23 -13.85
CA THR A 47 13.96 -5.65 -14.01
C THR A 47 13.81 -5.99 -15.49
N SER A 48 14.60 -6.98 -15.97
CA SER A 48 14.51 -7.48 -17.36
C SER A 48 13.26 -8.31 -17.62
N HIS A 49 12.72 -8.97 -16.58
CA HIS A 49 11.52 -9.80 -16.63
C HIS A 49 10.51 -9.34 -15.57
N PRO A 50 9.69 -8.32 -15.87
CA PRO A 50 8.73 -7.81 -14.89
C PRO A 50 7.63 -8.84 -14.59
N ILE A 51 7.26 -8.91 -13.31
CA ILE A 51 6.15 -9.74 -12.85
C ILE A 51 4.86 -8.96 -13.05
N TRP A 52 4.04 -9.40 -14.00
CA TRP A 52 2.83 -8.68 -14.36
C TRP A 52 1.84 -8.53 -13.20
N PHE A 53 1.73 -9.53 -12.31
CA PHE A 53 0.90 -9.39 -11.11
C PHE A 53 1.37 -8.28 -10.18
N LEU A 54 2.69 -8.08 -10.04
CA LEU A 54 3.24 -6.97 -9.26
C LEU A 54 2.97 -5.62 -9.93
N VAL A 55 3.06 -5.54 -11.26
CA VAL A 55 2.72 -4.34 -12.02
C VAL A 55 1.25 -3.98 -11.81
N LEU A 56 0.34 -4.95 -11.94
CA LEU A 56 -1.09 -4.75 -11.69
C LEU A 56 -1.35 -4.33 -10.24
N ALA A 57 -0.70 -4.98 -9.27
CA ALA A 57 -0.82 -4.60 -7.86
C ALA A 57 -0.46 -3.12 -7.63
N LEU A 58 0.65 -2.65 -8.20
CA LEU A 58 1.07 -1.25 -8.08
C LEU A 58 0.11 -0.29 -8.78
N ILE A 59 -0.42 -0.65 -9.96
CA ILE A 59 -1.39 0.16 -10.68
C ILE A 59 -2.68 0.29 -9.86
N PHE A 60 -3.22 -0.80 -9.34
CA PHE A 60 -4.44 -0.77 -8.51
C PHE A 60 -4.22 -0.03 -7.19
N SER A 61 -3.03 -0.16 -6.58
CA SER A 61 -2.66 0.62 -5.39
C SER A 61 -2.62 2.12 -5.69
N TRP A 62 -2.04 2.50 -6.83
CA TRP A 62 -2.03 3.90 -7.28
C TRP A 62 -3.43 4.44 -7.51
N LEU A 63 -4.30 3.69 -8.20
CA LEU A 63 -5.70 4.07 -8.39
C LEU A 63 -6.41 4.26 -7.05
N GLY A 64 -6.17 3.37 -6.09
CA GLY A 64 -6.69 3.51 -4.73
C GLY A 64 -6.28 4.84 -4.08
N ASP A 65 -4.99 5.21 -4.16
CA ASP A 65 -4.50 6.49 -3.63
C ASP A 65 -5.14 7.70 -4.35
N VAL A 66 -5.31 7.63 -5.68
CA VAL A 66 -5.97 8.68 -6.47
C VAL A 66 -7.43 8.85 -6.05
N PHE A 67 -8.19 7.76 -5.93
CA PHE A 67 -9.59 7.83 -5.52
C PHE A 67 -9.77 8.33 -4.09
N LEU A 68 -8.85 8.00 -3.19
CA LEU A 68 -8.87 8.54 -1.81
C LEU A 68 -8.54 10.05 -1.73
N MET A 69 -8.06 10.68 -2.81
CA MET A 69 -7.91 12.13 -2.86
C MET A 69 -9.26 12.85 -2.93
N PHE A 70 -10.28 12.22 -3.51
CA PHE A 70 -11.60 12.79 -3.62
C PHE A 70 -12.34 12.67 -2.27
N GLN A 71 -13.11 13.69 -1.93
CA GLN A 71 -13.88 13.70 -0.69
C GLN A 71 -15.23 13.03 -0.89
N GLY A 72 -15.65 12.24 0.10
CA GLY A 72 -16.95 11.60 0.11
C GLY A 72 -16.86 10.09 0.36
N ASN A 73 -17.92 9.55 0.96
CA ASN A 73 -17.98 8.14 1.36
C ASN A 73 -17.87 7.19 0.17
N THR A 74 -18.47 7.55 -0.96
CA THR A 74 -18.40 6.75 -2.20
C THR A 74 -16.96 6.62 -2.71
N TRP A 75 -16.20 7.72 -2.77
CA TRP A 75 -14.82 7.72 -3.22
C TRP A 75 -13.90 6.96 -2.27
N PHE A 76 -14.16 7.05 -0.96
CA PHE A 76 -13.47 6.26 0.05
C PHE A 76 -13.70 4.76 -0.16
N THR A 77 -14.96 4.34 -0.40
CA THR A 77 -15.29 2.94 -0.67
C THR A 77 -14.63 2.44 -1.97
N VAL A 78 -14.71 3.23 -3.04
CA VAL A 78 -14.08 2.90 -4.33
C VAL A 78 -12.56 2.75 -4.17
N GLY A 79 -11.91 3.70 -3.50
CA GLY A 79 -10.46 3.61 -3.22
C GLY A 79 -10.11 2.37 -2.39
N GLY A 80 -10.92 2.03 -1.39
CA GLY A 80 -10.77 0.81 -0.59
C GLY A 80 -10.89 -0.46 -1.43
N CYS A 81 -11.84 -0.52 -2.37
CA CYS A 81 -11.98 -1.64 -3.30
C CYS A 81 -10.72 -1.80 -4.19
N PHE A 82 -10.18 -0.70 -4.73
CA PHE A 82 -8.94 -0.75 -5.50
C PHE A 82 -7.75 -1.27 -4.70
N PHE A 83 -7.63 -0.86 -3.43
CA PHE A 83 -6.62 -1.43 -2.52
C PHE A 83 -6.85 -2.92 -2.26
N GLY A 84 -8.10 -3.36 -2.07
CA GLY A 84 -8.43 -4.77 -1.92
C GLY A 84 -7.96 -5.59 -3.12
N VAL A 85 -8.25 -5.14 -4.34
CA VAL A 85 -7.80 -5.79 -5.59
C VAL A 85 -6.27 -5.78 -5.68
N SER A 86 -5.61 -4.66 -5.34
CA SER A 86 -4.15 -4.57 -5.28
C SER A 86 -3.56 -5.63 -4.36
N HIS A 87 -4.12 -5.83 -3.17
CA HIS A 87 -3.65 -6.84 -2.21
C HIS A 87 -3.80 -8.27 -2.75
N ILE A 88 -4.88 -8.56 -3.48
CA ILE A 88 -5.04 -9.86 -4.14
C ILE A 88 -3.88 -10.10 -5.12
N PHE A 89 -3.54 -9.13 -5.96
CA PHE A 89 -2.41 -9.25 -6.89
C PHE A 89 -1.06 -9.36 -6.19
N PHE A 90 -0.85 -8.67 -5.06
CA PHE A 90 0.35 -8.87 -4.23
C PHE A 90 0.42 -10.30 -3.71
N VAL A 91 -0.67 -10.83 -3.16
CA VAL A 91 -0.73 -12.21 -2.67
C VAL A 91 -0.42 -13.20 -3.79
N LEU A 92 -1.02 -13.04 -4.97
CA LEU A 92 -0.74 -13.90 -6.14
C LEU A 92 0.73 -13.85 -6.56
N THR A 93 1.35 -12.66 -6.52
CA THR A 93 2.77 -12.47 -6.81
C THR A 93 3.65 -13.28 -5.86
N TYR A 94 3.35 -13.26 -4.57
CA TYR A 94 4.19 -13.91 -3.55
C TYR A 94 3.90 -15.40 -3.45
N VAL A 95 2.62 -15.83 -3.47
CA VAL A 95 2.24 -17.25 -3.38
C VAL A 95 2.86 -18.06 -4.50
N GLY A 96 2.92 -17.53 -5.72
CA GLY A 96 3.58 -18.20 -6.85
C GLY A 96 5.10 -18.35 -6.72
N ARG A 97 5.72 -17.72 -5.71
CA ARG A 97 7.18 -17.74 -5.47
C ARG A 97 7.58 -18.36 -4.15
N ILE A 98 6.63 -18.80 -3.35
CA ILE A 98 6.92 -19.44 -2.07
C ILE A 98 7.61 -20.78 -2.33
N GLN A 99 8.80 -20.94 -1.77
CA GLN A 99 9.45 -22.24 -1.64
C GLN A 99 8.86 -22.91 -0.39
N TRP A 100 7.83 -23.74 -0.60
CA TRP A 100 7.11 -24.39 0.50
C TRP A 100 8.02 -25.24 1.39
N SER A 101 9.11 -25.78 0.85
CA SER A 101 10.12 -26.51 1.61
C SER A 101 10.90 -25.66 2.62
N ALA A 102 10.96 -24.34 2.41
CA ALA A 102 11.64 -23.39 3.30
C ALA A 102 10.69 -22.74 4.33
N VAL A 103 9.39 -23.03 4.26
CA VAL A 103 8.39 -22.48 5.17
C VAL A 103 8.38 -23.25 6.48
N HIS A 104 8.94 -22.66 7.51
CA HIS A 104 8.99 -23.26 8.85
C HIS A 104 7.77 -22.82 9.69
N LEU A 105 6.89 -23.75 9.99
CA LEU A 105 5.66 -23.48 10.77
C LEU A 105 5.93 -22.85 12.14
N TYR A 106 7.07 -23.16 12.77
CA TYR A 106 7.45 -22.56 14.04
C TYR A 106 7.74 -21.04 13.96
N VAL A 107 7.98 -20.51 12.75
CA VAL A 107 8.11 -19.07 12.50
C VAL A 107 6.77 -18.46 12.08
N VAL A 108 6.03 -19.15 11.22
CA VAL A 108 4.76 -18.65 10.66
C VAL A 108 3.69 -18.50 11.75
N ILE A 109 3.59 -19.49 12.65
CA ILE A 109 2.55 -19.47 13.69
C ILE A 109 2.69 -18.27 14.64
N PRO A 110 3.86 -18.00 15.26
CA PRO A 110 4.00 -16.81 16.10
C PRO A 110 3.74 -15.50 15.39
N VAL A 111 4.22 -15.36 14.13
CA VAL A 111 3.97 -14.17 13.32
C VAL A 111 2.48 -13.98 13.06
N ALA A 112 1.75 -15.05 12.72
CA ALA A 112 0.31 -15.01 12.50
C ALA A 112 -0.44 -14.61 13.79
N ILE A 113 -0.05 -15.15 14.94
CA ILE A 113 -0.66 -14.83 16.24
C ILE A 113 -0.46 -13.34 16.56
N VAL A 114 0.77 -12.84 16.41
CA VAL A 114 1.08 -11.42 16.64
C VAL A 114 0.27 -10.52 15.69
N TYR A 115 0.20 -10.89 14.42
CA TYR A 115 -0.58 -10.14 13.43
C TYR A 115 -2.07 -10.08 13.78
N ILE A 116 -2.67 -11.21 14.13
CA ILE A 116 -4.08 -11.31 14.56
C ILE A 116 -4.32 -10.49 15.84
N ALA A 117 -3.41 -10.56 16.81
CA ALA A 117 -3.51 -9.79 18.04
C ALA A 117 -3.49 -8.28 17.78
N ILE A 118 -2.52 -7.80 16.99
CA ILE A 118 -2.40 -6.38 16.62
C ILE A 118 -3.65 -5.93 15.85
N THR A 119 -4.08 -6.70 14.85
CA THR A 119 -5.26 -6.37 14.05
C THR A 119 -6.51 -6.28 14.93
N THR A 120 -6.70 -7.23 15.84
CA THR A 120 -7.82 -7.22 16.78
C THR A 120 -7.80 -6.01 17.71
N LEU A 121 -6.63 -5.61 18.21
CA LEU A 121 -6.47 -4.42 19.05
C LEU A 121 -6.81 -3.15 18.27
N ILE A 122 -6.34 -3.02 17.02
CA ILE A 122 -6.64 -1.87 16.16
C ILE A 122 -8.14 -1.80 15.87
N ILE A 123 -8.76 -2.91 15.47
CA ILE A 123 -10.20 -2.96 15.19
C ILE A 123 -11.01 -2.56 16.42
N ARG A 124 -10.68 -3.09 17.60
CA ARG A 124 -11.34 -2.72 18.86
C ARG A 124 -11.18 -1.23 19.18
N ALA A 125 -9.99 -0.68 18.99
CA ALA A 125 -9.72 0.74 19.21
C ALA A 125 -10.53 1.62 18.25
N VAL A 126 -10.60 1.27 16.96
CA VAL A 126 -11.39 1.98 15.96
C VAL A 126 -12.89 1.91 16.27
N ILE A 127 -13.42 0.72 16.55
CA ILE A 127 -14.84 0.55 16.88
C ILE A 127 -15.21 1.37 18.12
N LYS A 128 -14.34 1.39 19.15
CA LYS A 128 -14.58 2.17 20.37
C LYS A 128 -14.65 3.69 20.13
N GLN A 129 -13.93 4.18 19.14
CA GLN A 129 -13.87 5.61 18.80
C GLN A 129 -14.91 6.01 17.73
N THR A 130 -15.50 5.04 17.04
CA THR A 130 -16.48 5.31 15.97
C THR A 130 -17.85 5.60 16.59
N PRO A 131 -18.51 6.74 16.26
CA PRO A 131 -19.85 7.04 16.73
C PRO A 131 -20.82 5.94 16.29
N LYS A 132 -21.75 5.54 17.18
CA LYS A 132 -22.74 4.47 16.94
C LYS A 132 -23.56 4.62 15.64
N LYS A 133 -23.68 5.84 15.10
CA LYS A 133 -24.36 6.12 13.81
C LYS A 133 -23.59 5.68 12.57
N MET A 134 -22.31 5.32 12.67
CA MET A 134 -21.43 4.90 11.55
C MET A 134 -21.08 3.42 11.59
N LEU A 135 -21.57 2.68 12.57
CA LEU A 135 -21.44 1.22 12.62
C LEU A 135 -22.54 0.61 11.73
N PRO A 136 -22.20 -0.37 10.86
CA PRO A 136 -23.19 -1.06 10.03
C PRO A 136 -24.17 -1.87 10.86
#